data_96214d90dbab721e0ac388830fb4ed98
#
_entry.id   96214d90dbab721e0ac388830fb4ed98
#
_cell.length_a   1.000
_cell.length_b   1.000
_cell.length_c   1.000
_cell.angle_alpha   90.00
_cell.angle_beta   90.00
_cell.angle_gamma   90.00
#
_symmetry.space_group_name_H-M   'P 1'
#
loop_
_entity.id
_entity.type
_entity.pdbx_description
1 polymer ?
#
loop_
_entity_poly.entity_id
_entity_poly.type
_entity_poly.pdbx_seq_one_letter_code
_entity_poly.pdbx_strand_id
1 'polypeptide(L)'
;MNSRSLKKYLLPMFLLVLPIESFAKDTTMLDELNNRFVTFERRFDDCVNSASQNDMSENIVGQIQALNIDFEISVGYLYKQSLYLCSDNEFSDLARIIMIIETSDNDGLQLSKAKASQIRKLLFSKVDLRLESKFQSLPQDKKEALLSIAKKLEPFDLVSMHERLQAM
;
A
#
# COMPACT_ATOMS: atom_id res chain seq x y z
N MET A 1 -56.86 -1.13 62.56
CA MET A 1 -56.52 -0.07 61.62
C MET A 1 -55.18 -0.37 61.02
N ASN A 2 -55.14 -0.75 59.72
CA ASN A 2 -53.97 -1.29 59.00
C ASN A 2 -53.12 -0.15 58.42
N SER A 3 -51.89 -0.06 58.92
CA SER A 3 -50.86 0.76 58.30
C SER A 3 -50.09 -0.07 57.27
N ARG A 4 -50.32 0.15 55.96
CA ARG A 4 -49.62 -0.48 54.86
C ARG A 4 -48.29 0.25 54.65
N SER A 5 -47.17 -0.43 54.94
CA SER A 5 -45.81 -0.03 54.62
C SER A 5 -45.57 -0.06 53.09
N LEU A 6 -45.38 1.09 52.49
CA LEU A 6 -44.92 1.22 51.11
C LEU A 6 -43.42 0.91 51.05
N LYS A 7 -43.05 -0.29 50.63
CA LYS A 7 -41.66 -0.58 50.24
C LYS A 7 -41.33 0.14 48.92
N LYS A 8 -40.55 1.20 49.00
CA LYS A 8 -39.94 1.87 47.84
C LYS A 8 -38.93 0.91 47.21
N TYR A 9 -39.26 0.39 46.02
CA TYR A 9 -38.32 -0.30 45.17
C TYR A 9 -37.36 0.75 44.57
N LEU A 10 -36.18 0.90 45.19
CA LEU A 10 -35.02 1.53 44.55
C LEU A 10 -34.47 0.54 43.53
N LEU A 11 -34.84 0.70 42.27
CA LEU A 11 -34.15 0.08 41.14
C LEU A 11 -32.75 0.70 41.07
N PRO A 12 -31.66 -0.06 41.16
CA PRO A 12 -30.35 0.46 40.87
C PRO A 12 -30.32 0.69 39.35
N MET A 13 -30.31 1.96 38.95
CA MET A 13 -30.02 2.39 37.59
C MET A 13 -28.54 2.07 37.34
N PHE A 14 -28.29 0.86 36.81
CA PHE A 14 -26.99 0.47 36.26
C PHE A 14 -26.77 1.34 35.01
N LEU A 15 -26.11 2.47 35.22
CA LEU A 15 -25.48 3.23 34.12
C LEU A 15 -24.45 2.29 33.51
N LEU A 16 -24.82 1.70 32.37
CA LEU A 16 -23.89 1.06 31.42
C LEU A 16 -22.95 2.18 30.91
N VAL A 17 -21.86 2.39 31.65
CA VAL A 17 -20.73 3.17 31.18
C VAL A 17 -20.10 2.32 30.08
N LEU A 18 -20.59 2.47 28.85
CA LEU A 18 -19.92 1.94 27.68
C LEU A 18 -18.52 2.58 27.61
N PRO A 19 -17.48 1.84 27.22
CA PRO A 19 -16.13 2.36 27.17
C PRO A 19 -16.00 3.38 26.02
N ILE A 20 -16.33 4.64 26.30
CA ILE A 20 -16.22 5.77 25.36
C ILE A 20 -14.77 5.96 24.91
N GLU A 21 -13.80 5.61 25.75
CA GLU A 21 -12.36 5.71 25.44
C GLU A 21 -11.91 4.80 24.29
N SER A 22 -12.52 3.63 24.12
CA SER A 22 -12.21 2.69 23.05
C SER A 22 -12.63 3.24 21.68
N PHE A 23 -13.78 3.89 21.61
CA PHE A 23 -14.33 4.46 20.38
C PHE A 23 -13.51 5.69 19.90
N ALA A 24 -13.12 6.57 20.81
CA ALA A 24 -12.29 7.74 20.50
C ALA A 24 -10.91 7.34 19.96
N LYS A 25 -10.35 6.25 20.47
CA LYS A 25 -9.04 5.75 20.01
C LYS A 25 -9.11 5.14 18.61
N ASP A 26 -10.18 4.41 18.28
CA ASP A 26 -10.36 3.83 16.92
C ASP A 26 -10.56 4.93 15.87
N THR A 27 -11.34 5.96 16.17
CA THR A 27 -11.52 7.11 15.25
C THR A 27 -10.20 7.84 14.99
N THR A 28 -9.38 8.08 15.99
CA THR A 28 -8.07 8.72 15.83
C THR A 28 -7.12 7.88 14.96
N MET A 29 -7.07 6.57 15.18
CA MET A 29 -6.24 5.67 14.37
C MET A 29 -6.76 5.54 12.94
N LEU A 30 -8.09 5.53 12.77
CA LEU A 30 -8.72 5.52 11.45
C LEU A 30 -8.43 6.80 10.66
N ASP A 31 -8.48 7.96 11.32
CA ASP A 31 -8.16 9.26 10.71
C ASP A 31 -6.69 9.31 10.30
N GLU A 32 -5.76 8.87 11.15
CA GLU A 32 -4.35 8.81 10.81
C GLU A 32 -4.09 7.86 9.62
N LEU A 33 -4.71 6.66 9.62
CA LEU A 33 -4.62 5.73 8.50
C LEU A 33 -5.14 6.34 7.19
N ASN A 34 -6.30 7.03 7.22
CA ASN A 34 -6.85 7.70 6.05
C ASN A 34 -5.94 8.83 5.56
N ASN A 35 -5.37 9.62 6.45
CA ASN A 35 -4.45 10.70 6.09
C ASN A 35 -3.20 10.15 5.40
N ARG A 36 -2.60 9.06 5.92
CA ARG A 36 -1.44 8.40 5.28
C ARG A 36 -1.80 7.81 3.92
N PHE A 37 -2.98 7.20 3.82
CA PHE A 37 -3.44 6.63 2.57
C PHE A 37 -3.64 7.71 1.49
N VAL A 38 -4.34 8.81 1.79
CA VAL A 38 -4.53 9.93 0.87
C VAL A 38 -3.20 10.59 0.46
N THR A 39 -2.25 10.69 1.39
CA THR A 39 -0.93 11.26 1.10
C THR A 39 -0.15 10.35 0.15
N PHE A 40 -0.19 9.02 0.37
CA PHE A 40 0.39 8.04 -0.54
C PHE A 40 -0.28 8.07 -1.92
N GLU A 41 -1.63 8.04 -2.00
CA GLU A 41 -2.36 8.08 -3.28
C GLU A 41 -1.95 9.32 -4.10
N ARG A 42 -1.94 10.50 -3.49
CA ARG A 42 -1.52 11.73 -4.18
C ARG A 42 -0.10 11.63 -4.72
N ARG A 43 0.84 11.16 -3.89
CA ARG A 43 2.23 11.00 -4.32
C ARG A 43 2.37 9.98 -5.44
N PHE A 44 1.66 8.86 -5.33
CA PHE A 44 1.67 7.81 -6.34
C PHE A 44 1.10 8.32 -7.68
N ASP A 45 0.00 9.08 -7.65
CA ASP A 45 -0.58 9.72 -8.84
C ASP A 45 0.39 10.73 -9.48
N ASP A 46 1.12 11.51 -8.67
CA ASP A 46 2.17 12.40 -9.16
C ASP A 46 3.29 11.62 -9.87
N CYS A 47 3.69 10.46 -9.32
CA CYS A 47 4.68 9.58 -9.94
C CYS A 47 4.18 8.99 -11.27
N VAL A 48 2.91 8.57 -11.33
CA VAL A 48 2.28 8.07 -12.58
C VAL A 48 2.19 9.18 -13.63
N ASN A 49 1.79 10.39 -13.24
CA ASN A 49 1.73 11.53 -14.14
C ASN A 49 3.11 11.93 -14.66
N SER A 50 4.13 11.90 -13.80
CA SER A 50 5.52 12.10 -14.21
C SER A 50 6.00 11.03 -15.19
N ALA A 51 5.62 9.77 -14.95
CA ALA A 51 5.96 8.65 -15.82
C ALA A 51 5.49 8.88 -17.26
N SER A 52 4.27 9.39 -17.45
CA SER A 52 3.70 9.64 -18.79
C SER A 52 4.44 10.71 -19.62
N GLN A 53 5.36 11.43 -18.99
CA GLN A 53 6.16 12.51 -19.62
C GLN A 53 7.63 12.13 -19.79
N ASN A 54 8.06 10.98 -19.28
CA ASN A 54 9.44 10.56 -19.29
C ASN A 54 9.67 9.34 -20.18
N ASP A 55 10.46 9.53 -21.23
CA ASP A 55 10.94 8.45 -22.06
C ASP A 55 12.22 7.83 -21.47
N MET A 56 12.29 6.50 -21.54
CA MET A 56 13.51 5.78 -21.15
C MET A 56 14.63 6.04 -22.16
N SER A 57 15.85 6.28 -21.67
CA SER A 57 17.00 6.52 -22.55
C SER A 57 17.37 5.29 -23.38
N GLU A 58 17.91 5.50 -24.61
CA GLU A 58 18.35 4.43 -25.52
C GLU A 58 19.37 3.47 -24.87
N ASN A 59 20.26 4.02 -24.03
CA ASN A 59 21.24 3.20 -23.32
C ASN A 59 20.58 2.20 -22.36
N ILE A 60 19.53 2.61 -21.64
CA ILE A 60 18.80 1.73 -20.73
C ILE A 60 17.99 0.71 -21.51
N VAL A 61 17.35 1.13 -22.61
CA VAL A 61 16.63 0.21 -23.52
C VAL A 61 17.57 -0.90 -24.00
N GLY A 62 18.77 -0.54 -24.50
CA GLY A 62 19.77 -1.51 -24.93
C GLY A 62 20.23 -2.46 -23.82
N GLN A 63 20.38 -1.96 -22.58
CA GLN A 63 20.72 -2.81 -21.44
C GLN A 63 19.61 -3.83 -21.14
N ILE A 64 18.33 -3.41 -21.18
CA ILE A 64 17.18 -4.31 -20.94
C ILE A 64 17.12 -5.39 -22.02
N GLN A 65 17.28 -5.02 -23.29
CA GLN A 65 17.29 -5.98 -24.41
C GLN A 65 18.41 -7.01 -24.29
N ALA A 66 19.61 -6.58 -23.90
CA ALA A 66 20.75 -7.46 -23.72
C ALA A 66 20.53 -8.54 -22.65
N LEU A 67 19.60 -8.31 -21.71
CA LEU A 67 19.27 -9.32 -20.69
C LEU A 67 18.49 -10.50 -21.25
N ASN A 68 17.85 -10.35 -22.42
CA ASN A 68 17.01 -11.37 -23.06
C ASN A 68 16.00 -11.98 -22.04
N ILE A 69 15.23 -11.10 -21.40
CA ILE A 69 14.16 -11.43 -20.45
C ILE A 69 12.83 -11.04 -21.10
N ASP A 70 11.79 -11.81 -20.79
CA ASP A 70 10.42 -11.49 -21.19
C ASP A 70 10.04 -10.04 -20.86
N PHE A 71 9.37 -9.35 -21.78
CA PHE A 71 9.00 -7.94 -21.66
C PHE A 71 8.16 -7.67 -20.38
N GLU A 72 7.16 -8.52 -20.11
CA GLU A 72 6.30 -8.34 -18.92
C GLU A 72 7.14 -8.38 -17.64
N ILE A 73 8.15 -9.26 -17.60
CA ILE A 73 9.01 -9.39 -16.42
C ILE A 73 10.00 -8.22 -16.33
N SER A 74 10.69 -7.89 -17.41
CA SER A 74 11.73 -6.87 -17.40
C SER A 74 11.16 -5.47 -17.26
N VAL A 75 10.34 -5.04 -18.19
CA VAL A 75 9.83 -3.66 -18.24
C VAL A 75 8.71 -3.45 -17.23
N GLY A 76 7.81 -4.44 -17.07
CA GLY A 76 6.75 -4.37 -16.05
C GLY A 76 7.31 -4.29 -14.63
N TYR A 77 8.36 -5.07 -14.34
CA TYR A 77 9.04 -5.00 -13.03
C TYR A 77 9.73 -3.65 -12.83
N LEU A 78 10.49 -3.16 -13.82
CA LEU A 78 11.18 -1.87 -13.74
C LEU A 78 10.21 -0.70 -13.58
N TYR A 79 9.11 -0.70 -14.33
CA TYR A 79 8.06 0.31 -14.19
C TYR A 79 7.49 0.34 -12.78
N LYS A 80 7.11 -0.83 -12.26
CA LYS A 80 6.61 -0.95 -10.90
C LYS A 80 7.63 -0.46 -9.86
N GLN A 81 8.89 -0.87 -10.00
CA GLN A 81 9.96 -0.45 -9.09
C GLN A 81 10.20 1.06 -9.15
N SER A 82 10.17 1.68 -10.32
CA SER A 82 10.34 3.13 -10.45
C SER A 82 9.22 3.92 -9.76
N LEU A 83 7.97 3.45 -9.83
CA LEU A 83 6.84 4.06 -9.12
C LEU A 83 6.97 3.90 -7.60
N TYR A 84 7.37 2.71 -7.11
CA TYR A 84 7.60 2.51 -5.68
C TYR A 84 8.75 3.36 -5.15
N LEU A 85 9.88 3.44 -5.87
CA LEU A 85 10.98 4.30 -5.46
C LEU A 85 10.61 5.79 -5.46
N CYS A 86 9.77 6.21 -6.39
CA CYS A 86 9.24 7.58 -6.45
C CYS A 86 8.34 7.92 -5.25
N SER A 87 7.59 6.95 -4.71
CA SER A 87 6.64 7.12 -3.60
C SER A 87 7.09 6.44 -2.30
N ASP A 88 8.38 6.08 -2.17
CA ASP A 88 8.90 5.20 -1.11
C ASP A 88 8.63 5.71 0.31
N ASN A 89 8.79 7.02 0.54
CA ASN A 89 8.56 7.60 1.86
C ASN A 89 7.10 7.46 2.29
N GLU A 90 6.17 7.81 1.41
CA GLU A 90 4.74 7.78 1.68
C GLU A 90 4.24 6.32 1.77
N PHE A 91 4.76 5.44 0.92
CA PHE A 91 4.48 4.01 0.98
C PHE A 91 4.96 3.39 2.30
N SER A 92 6.18 3.70 2.71
CA SER A 92 6.78 3.20 3.97
C SER A 92 6.01 3.68 5.19
N ASP A 93 5.60 4.95 5.22
CA ASP A 93 4.77 5.51 6.29
C ASP A 93 3.40 4.84 6.38
N LEU A 94 2.75 4.62 5.21
CA LEU A 94 1.47 3.91 5.13
C LEU A 94 1.61 2.45 5.57
N ALA A 95 2.63 1.74 5.09
CA ALA A 95 2.89 0.35 5.47
C ALA A 95 3.12 0.21 6.98
N ARG A 96 3.84 1.15 7.58
CA ARG A 96 4.11 1.18 9.02
C ARG A 96 2.83 1.33 9.84
N ILE A 97 1.93 2.25 9.48
CA ILE A 97 0.67 2.43 10.23
C ILE A 97 -0.26 1.23 10.06
N ILE A 98 -0.34 0.64 8.87
CA ILE A 98 -1.09 -0.60 8.63
C ILE A 98 -0.59 -1.70 9.56
N MET A 99 0.72 -1.90 9.64
CA MET A 99 1.33 -2.94 10.47
C MET A 99 1.02 -2.71 11.96
N ILE A 100 1.13 -1.47 12.46
CA ILE A 100 0.80 -1.12 13.85
C ILE A 100 -0.65 -1.46 14.17
N ILE A 101 -1.59 -1.13 13.26
CA ILE A 101 -3.01 -1.40 13.47
C ILE A 101 -3.30 -2.90 13.45
N GLU A 102 -2.77 -3.64 12.45
CA GLU A 102 -3.04 -5.07 12.28
C GLU A 102 -2.42 -5.93 13.40
N THR A 103 -1.27 -5.53 13.94
CA THR A 103 -0.58 -6.26 15.03
C THR A 103 -1.02 -5.84 16.44
N SER A 104 -1.87 -4.82 16.55
CA SER A 104 -2.37 -4.38 17.86
C SER A 104 -3.32 -5.42 18.47
N ASP A 105 -3.10 -5.79 19.72
CA ASP A 105 -4.01 -6.64 20.50
C ASP A 105 -5.24 -5.88 21.02
N ASN A 106 -5.38 -4.59 20.67
CA ASN A 106 -6.48 -3.76 21.13
C ASN A 106 -7.77 -4.08 20.34
N ASP A 107 -8.73 -4.69 21.04
CA ASP A 107 -10.06 -5.00 20.49
C ASP A 107 -10.89 -3.76 20.14
N GLY A 108 -10.49 -2.58 20.61
CA GLY A 108 -11.15 -1.31 20.31
C GLY A 108 -10.80 -0.74 18.92
N LEU A 109 -9.95 -1.40 18.10
CA LEU A 109 -9.51 -0.91 16.79
C LEU A 109 -10.18 -1.65 15.61
N GLN A 110 -11.42 -2.07 15.73
CA GLN A 110 -12.11 -2.90 14.73
C GLN A 110 -12.26 -2.20 13.36
N LEU A 111 -12.67 -0.92 13.36
CA LEU A 111 -12.83 -0.14 12.13
C LEU A 111 -11.49 0.11 11.45
N SER A 112 -10.49 0.49 12.22
CA SER A 112 -9.12 0.71 11.73
C SER A 112 -8.52 -0.58 11.16
N LYS A 113 -8.70 -1.73 11.80
CA LYS A 113 -8.25 -3.04 11.31
C LYS A 113 -8.94 -3.43 10.00
N ALA A 114 -10.26 -3.24 9.91
CA ALA A 114 -11.01 -3.52 8.70
C ALA A 114 -10.53 -2.65 7.53
N LYS A 115 -10.33 -1.35 7.76
CA LYS A 115 -9.82 -0.40 6.75
C LYS A 115 -8.38 -0.73 6.35
N ALA A 116 -7.49 -1.01 7.31
CA ALA A 116 -6.10 -1.40 7.05
C ALA A 116 -6.03 -2.65 6.15
N SER A 117 -6.85 -3.67 6.44
CA SER A 117 -6.96 -4.87 5.61
C SER A 117 -7.44 -4.58 4.18
N GLN A 118 -8.38 -3.64 3.99
CA GLN A 118 -8.82 -3.22 2.66
C GLN A 118 -7.69 -2.53 1.89
N ILE A 119 -7.02 -1.56 2.50
CA ILE A 119 -5.91 -0.82 1.89
C ILE A 119 -4.79 -1.79 1.52
N ARG A 120 -4.40 -2.71 2.41
CA ARG A 120 -3.38 -3.72 2.13
C ARG A 120 -3.69 -4.56 0.88
N LYS A 121 -4.96 -4.94 0.68
CA LYS A 121 -5.39 -5.68 -0.52
C LYS A 121 -5.28 -4.85 -1.81
N LEU A 122 -5.43 -3.52 -1.72
CA LEU A 122 -5.22 -2.61 -2.86
C LEU A 122 -3.73 -2.48 -3.19
N LEU A 123 -2.89 -2.31 -2.16
CA LEU A 123 -1.44 -2.13 -2.31
C LEU A 123 -0.74 -3.38 -2.87
N PHE A 124 -1.24 -4.58 -2.54
CA PHE A 124 -0.63 -5.86 -2.94
C PHE A 124 -1.62 -6.66 -3.79
N SER A 125 -1.75 -6.25 -5.06
CA SER A 125 -2.65 -6.91 -6.01
C SER A 125 -2.13 -8.30 -6.43
N LYS A 126 -3.02 -9.15 -6.98
CA LYS A 126 -2.60 -10.45 -7.54
C LYS A 126 -1.62 -10.29 -8.72
N VAL A 127 -1.75 -9.19 -9.48
CA VAL A 127 -0.85 -8.89 -10.60
C VAL A 127 0.55 -8.61 -10.08
N ASP A 128 0.66 -7.83 -8.99
CA ASP A 128 1.94 -7.53 -8.35
C ASP A 128 2.63 -8.78 -7.82
N LEU A 129 1.88 -9.66 -7.16
CA LEU A 129 2.43 -10.92 -6.65
C LEU A 129 2.90 -11.84 -7.78
N ARG A 130 2.17 -11.87 -8.91
CA ARG A 130 2.58 -12.64 -10.09
C ARG A 130 3.89 -12.11 -10.68
N LEU A 131 3.99 -10.79 -10.84
CA LEU A 131 5.19 -10.15 -11.37
C LEU A 131 6.39 -10.37 -10.46
N GLU A 132 6.22 -10.23 -9.16
CA GLU A 132 7.25 -10.51 -8.16
C GLU A 132 7.69 -11.98 -8.21
N SER A 133 6.75 -12.91 -8.27
CA SER A 133 7.06 -14.36 -8.40
C SER A 133 7.87 -14.67 -9.65
N LYS A 134 7.51 -14.08 -10.81
CA LYS A 134 8.25 -14.22 -12.06
C LYS A 134 9.66 -13.63 -11.94
N PHE A 135 9.80 -12.44 -11.35
CA PHE A 135 11.11 -11.83 -11.10
C PHE A 135 11.98 -12.72 -10.20
N GLN A 136 11.43 -13.27 -9.11
CA GLN A 136 12.17 -14.15 -8.21
C GLN A 136 12.63 -15.46 -8.88
N SER A 137 11.95 -15.91 -9.93
CA SER A 137 12.33 -17.09 -10.70
C SER A 137 13.48 -16.87 -11.70
N LEU A 138 13.89 -15.61 -11.93
CA LEU A 138 15.00 -15.31 -12.84
C LEU A 138 16.35 -15.80 -12.27
N PRO A 139 17.34 -16.09 -13.14
CA PRO A 139 18.73 -16.28 -12.75
C PRO A 139 19.25 -15.07 -11.94
N GLN A 140 20.17 -15.34 -11.01
CA GLN A 140 20.65 -14.33 -10.06
C GLN A 140 21.32 -13.12 -10.76
N ASP A 141 22.12 -13.38 -11.79
CA ASP A 141 22.78 -12.35 -12.61
C ASP A 141 21.78 -11.42 -13.28
N LYS A 142 20.68 -11.95 -13.80
CA LYS A 142 19.60 -11.17 -14.42
C LYS A 142 18.83 -10.33 -13.39
N LYS A 143 18.56 -10.88 -12.20
CA LYS A 143 17.95 -10.12 -11.09
C LYS A 143 18.82 -8.94 -10.67
N GLU A 144 20.11 -9.18 -10.48
CA GLU A 144 21.06 -8.13 -10.08
C GLU A 144 21.17 -7.04 -11.14
N ALA A 145 21.19 -7.42 -12.41
CA ALA A 145 21.19 -6.46 -13.51
C ALA A 145 19.90 -5.60 -13.53
N LEU A 146 18.72 -6.21 -13.41
CA LEU A 146 17.46 -5.48 -13.34
C LEU A 146 17.40 -4.54 -12.12
N LEU A 147 17.83 -5.00 -10.95
CA LEU A 147 17.87 -4.16 -9.75
C LEU A 147 18.88 -2.99 -9.90
N SER A 148 20.00 -3.20 -10.58
CA SER A 148 20.95 -2.14 -10.89
C SER A 148 20.36 -1.08 -11.82
N ILE A 149 19.57 -1.49 -12.80
CA ILE A 149 18.84 -0.59 -13.70
C ILE A 149 17.77 0.16 -12.89
N ALA A 150 16.93 -0.55 -12.11
CA ALA A 150 15.84 0.03 -11.33
C ALA A 150 16.29 1.19 -10.42
N LYS A 151 17.44 1.08 -9.78
CA LYS A 151 17.99 2.13 -8.90
C LYS A 151 18.30 3.45 -9.59
N LYS A 152 18.40 3.45 -10.93
CA LYS A 152 18.74 4.62 -11.74
C LYS A 152 17.55 5.16 -12.52
N LEU A 153 16.41 4.48 -12.44
CA LEU A 153 15.23 4.83 -13.20
C LEU A 153 14.33 5.78 -12.42
N GLU A 154 13.96 6.87 -13.08
CA GLU A 154 12.76 7.62 -12.75
C GLU A 154 11.53 6.92 -13.34
N PRO A 155 10.30 7.18 -12.86
CA PRO A 155 9.08 6.70 -13.51
C PRO A 155 9.06 7.07 -14.99
N PHE A 156 8.70 6.13 -15.85
CA PHE A 156 8.80 6.27 -17.31
C PHE A 156 7.51 5.81 -18.01
N ASP A 157 7.28 6.26 -19.26
CA ASP A 157 6.11 5.86 -20.05
C ASP A 157 6.22 4.40 -20.50
N LEU A 158 5.36 3.55 -19.90
CA LEU A 158 5.29 2.14 -20.21
C LEU A 158 4.83 1.87 -21.66
N VAL A 159 3.93 2.69 -22.20
CA VAL A 159 3.38 2.52 -23.55
C VAL A 159 4.43 2.86 -24.59
N SER A 160 5.07 4.02 -24.47
CA SER A 160 6.19 4.42 -25.33
C SER A 160 7.30 3.37 -25.31
N MET A 161 7.65 2.86 -24.13
CA MET A 161 8.67 1.81 -24.01
C MET A 161 8.27 0.51 -24.71
N HIS A 162 7.00 0.11 -24.62
CA HIS A 162 6.50 -1.07 -25.31
C HIS A 162 6.60 -0.94 -26.83
N GLU A 163 6.15 0.19 -27.37
CA GLU A 163 6.21 0.47 -28.81
C GLU A 163 7.65 0.46 -29.35
N ARG A 164 8.58 1.07 -28.60
CA ARG A 164 10.01 1.10 -28.96
C ARG A 164 10.65 -0.28 -29.00
N LEU A 165 10.32 -1.16 -28.05
CA LEU A 165 10.85 -2.53 -28.04
C LEU A 165 10.26 -3.42 -29.13
N GLN A 166 9.04 -3.12 -29.62
CA GLN A 166 8.44 -3.84 -30.75
C GLN A 166 8.94 -3.36 -32.12
N ALA A 167 9.38 -2.11 -32.22
CA ALA A 167 9.84 -1.51 -33.47
C ALA A 167 11.30 -1.89 -33.85
N MET A 168 12.00 -2.52 -32.94
CA MET A 168 13.40 -2.94 -33.08
C MET A 168 13.51 -4.43 -33.39
#